data_a3aed503652c267f0092657965e2ffcd
#
_entry.id   a3aed503652c267f0092657965e2ffcd
#
_cell.length_a   1.000
_cell.length_b   1.000
_cell.length_c   1.000
_cell.angle_alpha   90.00
_cell.angle_beta   90.00
_cell.angle_gamma   90.00
#
_symmetry.space_group_name_H-M   'P 1'
#
loop_
_entity.id
_entity.type
_entity.pdbx_description
1 polymer ?
#
loop_
_entity_poly.entity_id
_entity_poly.type
_entity_poly.pdbx_seq_one_letter_code
_entity_poly.pdbx_strand_id
1 'polypeptide(L)'
;MKNFKMKMAFAFIMMSFFTFSQSNTLVVFSQNPTPFYVILDGVKKNETPETRIVVPGIQQTNSSVQIYFKDESIEPISKTIWWDDEHKNDEVTFRIVPVKKGYKLRFFSTKLNTSTPVAST
;
A
#
# COMPACT_ATOMS: atom_id res chain seq x y z
N MET A 1 44.41 -0.52 -22.33
CA MET A 1 43.88 0.84 -22.47
C MET A 1 42.39 0.86 -22.73
N LYS A 2 41.90 0.04 -23.60
CA LYS A 2 40.47 0.03 -23.89
C LYS A 2 39.62 -0.43 -22.70
N ASN A 3 40.16 -1.29 -21.87
CA ASN A 3 39.45 -1.78 -20.72
C ASN A 3 39.26 -0.73 -19.63
N PHE A 4 40.06 0.29 -19.67
CA PHE A 4 40.01 1.35 -18.67
C PHE A 4 38.68 2.12 -18.72
N LYS A 5 38.24 2.41 -19.92
CA LYS A 5 36.99 3.15 -20.10
C LYS A 5 35.76 2.35 -19.64
N MET A 6 35.83 1.06 -19.84
CA MET A 6 34.69 0.20 -19.44
C MET A 6 34.52 0.15 -17.94
N LYS A 7 35.63 0.16 -17.20
CA LYS A 7 35.55 0.13 -15.75
C LYS A 7 34.91 1.38 -15.15
N MET A 8 35.18 2.52 -15.77
CA MET A 8 34.60 3.76 -15.28
C MET A 8 33.10 3.82 -15.53
N ALA A 9 32.65 3.35 -16.66
CA ALA A 9 31.23 3.32 -16.96
C ALA A 9 30.49 2.42 -15.99
N PHE A 10 31.09 1.31 -15.62
CA PHE A 10 30.48 0.38 -14.68
C PHE A 10 30.32 1.00 -13.29
N ALA A 11 31.34 1.71 -12.83
CA ALA A 11 31.28 2.35 -11.52
C ALA A 11 30.19 3.41 -11.47
N PHE A 12 29.97 4.11 -12.56
CA PHE A 12 28.95 5.14 -12.61
C PHE A 12 27.55 4.54 -12.48
N ILE A 13 27.32 3.39 -13.08
CA ILE A 13 26.01 2.75 -13.00
C ILE A 13 25.67 2.35 -11.57
N MET A 14 26.66 1.95 -10.79
CA MET A 14 26.44 1.53 -9.41
C MET A 14 25.89 2.63 -8.52
N MET A 15 26.18 3.88 -8.83
CA MET A 15 25.74 4.99 -8.01
C MET A 15 24.26 5.30 -8.15
N SER A 16 23.63 4.80 -9.19
CA SER A 16 22.22 5.10 -9.42
C SER A 16 21.27 4.33 -8.51
N PHE A 17 21.78 3.42 -7.69
CA PHE A 17 20.94 2.61 -6.81
C PHE A 17 20.70 3.22 -5.43
N PHE A 18 21.21 4.38 -5.17
CA PHE A 18 21.07 5.01 -3.86
C PHE A 18 20.00 6.10 -3.83
N THR A 19 18.95 5.93 -4.58
CA THR A 19 17.83 6.85 -4.49
C THR A 19 16.81 6.27 -3.52
N PHE A 20 16.48 7.06 -2.51
CA PHE A 20 15.42 6.70 -1.58
C PHE A 20 14.11 7.25 -2.09
N SER A 21 13.13 6.40 -2.23
CA SER A 21 11.81 6.84 -2.60
C SER A 21 10.90 6.74 -1.38
N GLN A 22 10.12 7.78 -1.17
CA GLN A 22 9.11 7.79 -0.13
C GLN A 22 7.90 7.01 -0.63
N SER A 23 7.26 6.32 0.27
CA SER A 23 6.10 5.53 -0.07
C SER A 23 5.11 5.53 1.07
N ASN A 24 3.85 5.29 0.72
CA ASN A 24 2.78 5.17 1.69
C ASN A 24 2.45 3.71 1.93
N THR A 25 1.86 3.45 3.07
CA THR A 25 1.40 2.11 3.42
C THR A 25 -0.10 2.19 3.68
N LEU A 26 -0.82 1.26 3.08
CA LEU A 26 -2.25 1.12 3.31
C LEU A 26 -2.50 -0.06 4.22
N VAL A 27 -3.25 0.15 5.29
CA VAL A 27 -3.69 -0.92 6.18
C VAL A 27 -5.21 -0.98 6.10
N VAL A 28 -5.74 -2.17 5.88
CA VAL A 28 -7.18 -2.41 5.88
C VAL A 28 -7.48 -3.52 6.85
N PHE A 29 -8.43 -3.29 7.74
CA PHE A 29 -8.86 -4.34 8.65
C PHE A 29 -10.38 -4.36 8.76
N SER A 30 -10.91 -5.52 9.12
CA SER A 30 -12.33 -5.70 9.31
C SER A 30 -12.67 -5.60 10.80
N GLN A 31 -13.60 -4.73 11.15
CA GLN A 31 -14.05 -4.60 12.53
C GLN A 31 -14.73 -5.87 12.99
N ASN A 32 -15.53 -6.46 12.14
CA ASN A 32 -16.03 -7.82 12.36
C ASN A 32 -15.08 -8.78 11.67
N PRO A 33 -14.82 -9.97 12.23
CA PRO A 33 -13.84 -10.88 11.61
C PRO A 33 -14.38 -11.48 10.31
N THR A 34 -14.50 -10.66 9.28
CA THR A 34 -14.97 -11.05 7.96
C THR A 34 -13.79 -11.03 7.02
N PRO A 35 -13.31 -12.19 6.56
CA PRO A 35 -12.12 -12.25 5.71
C PRO A 35 -12.38 -11.62 4.34
N PHE A 36 -11.35 -11.01 3.79
CA PHE A 36 -11.47 -10.29 2.53
C PHE A 36 -10.17 -10.28 1.75
N TYR A 37 -10.28 -9.87 0.48
CA TYR A 37 -9.16 -9.64 -0.41
C TYR A 37 -9.07 -8.16 -0.73
N VAL A 38 -7.86 -7.64 -0.86
CA VAL A 38 -7.62 -6.26 -1.31
C VAL A 38 -7.07 -6.30 -2.72
N ILE A 39 -7.71 -5.55 -3.61
CA ILE A 39 -7.22 -5.34 -4.97
C ILE A 39 -6.88 -3.86 -5.08
N LEU A 40 -5.61 -3.57 -5.29
CA LEU A 40 -5.12 -2.21 -5.39
C LEU A 40 -4.68 -1.94 -6.82
N ASP A 41 -5.33 -0.97 -7.46
CA ASP A 41 -5.05 -0.63 -8.86
C ASP A 41 -5.05 -1.86 -9.77
N GLY A 42 -6.01 -2.75 -9.55
CA GLY A 42 -6.17 -3.94 -10.35
C GLY A 42 -5.29 -5.12 -9.96
N VAL A 43 -4.47 -4.98 -8.92
CA VAL A 43 -3.57 -6.05 -8.49
C VAL A 43 -4.03 -6.59 -7.15
N LYS A 44 -4.23 -7.90 -7.09
CA LYS A 44 -4.62 -8.59 -5.86
C LYS A 44 -3.43 -8.65 -4.91
N LYS A 45 -3.60 -8.15 -3.70
CA LYS A 45 -2.49 -8.00 -2.76
C LYS A 45 -2.34 -9.15 -1.77
N ASN A 46 -3.36 -9.95 -1.58
CA ASN A 46 -3.28 -11.13 -0.72
C ASN A 46 -3.86 -12.33 -1.43
N GLU A 47 -3.20 -13.47 -1.32
CA GLU A 47 -3.64 -14.68 -1.99
C GLU A 47 -4.72 -15.43 -1.22
N THR A 48 -4.69 -15.30 0.09
CA THR A 48 -5.71 -15.89 0.97
C THR A 48 -6.50 -14.78 1.64
N PRO A 49 -7.80 -15.01 1.89
CA PRO A 49 -8.59 -13.98 2.57
C PRO A 49 -8.13 -13.81 4.00
N GLU A 50 -8.08 -12.55 4.45
CA GLU A 50 -7.62 -12.22 5.78
C GLU A 50 -8.47 -11.10 6.36
N THR A 51 -8.34 -10.90 7.67
CA THR A 51 -9.09 -9.86 8.36
C THR A 51 -8.29 -8.57 8.55
N ARG A 52 -6.99 -8.61 8.25
CA ARG A 52 -6.12 -7.45 8.27
C ARG A 52 -5.06 -7.60 7.20
N ILE A 53 -4.90 -6.58 6.39
CA ILE A 53 -3.96 -6.61 5.26
C ILE A 53 -3.14 -5.31 5.28
N VAL A 54 -1.84 -5.45 5.08
CA VAL A 54 -0.91 -4.32 5.01
C VAL A 54 -0.31 -4.28 3.60
N VAL A 55 -0.43 -3.14 2.94
CA VAL A 55 0.10 -2.95 1.59
C VAL A 55 1.10 -1.80 1.62
N PRO A 56 2.40 -2.10 1.65
CA PRO A 56 3.43 -1.06 1.64
C PRO A 56 3.80 -0.66 0.22
N GLY A 57 4.65 0.34 0.12
CA GLY A 57 5.29 0.69 -1.15
C GLY A 57 4.40 1.42 -2.14
N ILE A 58 3.40 2.14 -1.68
CA ILE A 58 2.50 2.88 -2.56
C ILE A 58 3.12 4.23 -2.88
N GLN A 59 3.35 4.50 -4.15
CA GLN A 59 4.00 5.73 -4.60
C GLN A 59 3.10 6.60 -5.49
N GLN A 60 1.95 6.09 -5.88
CA GLN A 60 1.01 6.83 -6.71
C GLN A 60 0.35 7.96 -5.93
N THR A 61 -0.20 8.94 -6.64
CA THR A 61 -0.94 10.03 -6.01
C THR A 61 -2.34 9.63 -5.62
N ASN A 62 -2.85 8.58 -6.23
CA ASN A 62 -4.14 8.01 -5.84
C ASN A 62 -4.11 6.51 -6.08
N SER A 63 -5.02 5.81 -5.42
CA SER A 63 -5.12 4.37 -5.54
C SER A 63 -6.58 3.96 -5.60
N SER A 64 -6.88 3.07 -6.53
CA SER A 64 -8.20 2.45 -6.62
C SER A 64 -8.19 1.19 -5.77
N VAL A 65 -9.01 1.18 -4.72
CA VAL A 65 -9.06 0.06 -3.79
C VAL A 65 -10.38 -0.67 -3.97
N GLN A 66 -10.30 -1.97 -4.14
CA GLN A 66 -11.48 -2.84 -4.17
C GLN A 66 -11.34 -3.90 -3.10
N ILE A 67 -12.41 -4.10 -2.36
CA ILE A 67 -12.47 -5.12 -1.31
C ILE A 67 -13.45 -6.19 -1.77
N TYR A 68 -12.98 -7.42 -1.89
CA TYR A 68 -13.79 -8.58 -2.20
C TYR A 68 -13.81 -9.48 -0.99
N PHE A 69 -14.99 -9.85 -0.55
CA PHE A 69 -15.12 -10.69 0.64
C PHE A 69 -15.06 -12.17 0.27
N LYS A 70 -14.56 -12.97 1.20
CA LYS A 70 -14.59 -14.41 1.03
C LYS A 70 -16.04 -14.89 0.88
N ASP A 71 -16.94 -14.29 1.66
CA ASP A 71 -18.38 -14.54 1.53
C ASP A 71 -18.88 -13.77 0.30
N GLU A 72 -19.14 -14.48 -0.78
CA GLU A 72 -19.53 -13.87 -2.04
C GLU A 72 -20.92 -13.24 -2.01
N SER A 73 -21.71 -13.52 -0.98
CA SER A 73 -23.02 -12.87 -0.80
C SER A 73 -22.87 -11.41 -0.37
N ILE A 74 -21.69 -11.00 0.08
CA ILE A 74 -21.42 -9.63 0.49
C ILE A 74 -20.92 -8.84 -0.73
N GLU A 75 -21.54 -7.70 -0.98
CA GLU A 75 -21.16 -6.89 -2.13
C GLU A 75 -19.74 -6.32 -1.96
N PRO A 76 -18.94 -6.30 -3.03
CA PRO A 76 -17.62 -5.70 -2.97
C PRO A 76 -17.68 -4.20 -2.70
N ILE A 77 -16.59 -3.68 -2.16
CA ILE A 77 -16.44 -2.26 -1.89
C ILE A 77 -15.44 -1.68 -2.88
N SER A 78 -15.74 -0.52 -3.44
CA SER A 78 -14.81 0.22 -4.28
C SER A 78 -14.62 1.61 -3.70
N LYS A 79 -13.36 2.03 -3.62
CA LYS A 79 -13.03 3.35 -3.09
C LYS A 79 -11.73 3.84 -3.69
N THR A 80 -11.66 5.15 -3.98
CA THR A 80 -10.43 5.78 -4.41
C THR A 80 -9.81 6.49 -3.22
N ILE A 81 -8.54 6.24 -2.97
CA ILE A 81 -7.80 6.87 -1.90
C ILE A 81 -6.85 7.88 -2.53
N TRP A 82 -6.91 9.12 -2.06
CA TRP A 82 -6.02 10.17 -2.51
C TRP A 82 -4.90 10.34 -1.50
N TRP A 83 -3.67 10.23 -1.97
CA TRP A 83 -2.50 10.37 -1.11
C TRP A 83 -2.06 11.82 -1.12
N ASP A 84 -1.99 12.40 0.06
CA ASP A 84 -1.65 13.80 0.21
C ASP A 84 -0.16 14.02 -0.09
N ASP A 85 0.15 15.06 -0.86
CA ASP A 85 1.54 15.40 -1.15
C ASP A 85 2.32 15.79 0.10
N GLU A 86 1.65 16.34 1.09
CA GLU A 86 2.29 16.71 2.34
C GLU A 86 2.56 15.51 3.24
N HIS A 87 1.88 14.41 3.00
CA HIS A 87 1.98 13.20 3.81
C HIS A 87 2.52 12.04 2.99
N LYS A 88 3.69 12.24 2.43
CA LYS A 88 4.39 11.15 1.75
C LYS A 88 5.03 10.29 2.81
N ASN A 89 4.96 9.03 2.77
CA ASN A 89 5.56 8.15 3.75
C ASN A 89 4.69 7.96 5.01
N ASP A 90 3.38 8.03 4.83
CA ASP A 90 2.44 7.78 5.92
C ASP A 90 1.89 6.38 5.85
N GLU A 91 1.50 5.88 7.01
CA GLU A 91 0.71 4.66 7.10
C GLU A 91 -0.73 5.05 7.37
N VAL A 92 -1.60 4.78 6.42
CA VAL A 92 -3.01 5.13 6.51
C VAL A 92 -3.82 3.86 6.72
N THR A 93 -4.68 3.86 7.72
CA THR A 93 -5.50 2.71 8.07
C THR A 93 -6.95 3.00 7.78
N PHE A 94 -7.58 2.06 7.09
CA PHE A 94 -9.02 2.05 6.84
C PHE A 94 -9.61 0.83 7.51
N ARG A 95 -10.85 0.96 7.96
CA ARG A 95 -11.56 -0.19 8.52
C ARG A 95 -12.83 -0.46 7.74
N ILE A 96 -13.17 -1.73 7.68
CA ILE A 96 -14.40 -2.19 7.05
C ILE A 96 -15.46 -2.27 8.15
N VAL A 97 -16.52 -1.50 8.01
CA VAL A 97 -17.58 -1.44 9.01
C VAL A 97 -18.91 -1.84 8.41
N PRO A 98 -19.78 -2.51 9.18
CA PRO A 98 -21.11 -2.84 8.70
C PRO A 98 -21.98 -1.59 8.63
N VAL A 99 -22.82 -1.52 7.62
CA VAL A 99 -23.83 -0.48 7.45
C VAL A 99 -25.15 -1.18 7.16
N LYS A 100 -26.20 -0.39 6.95
CA LYS A 100 -27.54 -0.97 6.75
C LYS A 100 -27.58 -2.01 5.64
N LYS A 101 -26.88 -1.76 4.54
CA LYS A 101 -26.83 -2.70 3.42
C LYS A 101 -25.37 -2.96 3.08
N GLY A 102 -24.77 -3.99 3.69
CA GLY A 102 -23.43 -4.39 3.37
C GLY A 102 -22.39 -3.75 4.26
N TYR A 103 -21.29 -3.33 3.65
CA TYR A 103 -20.13 -2.82 4.36
C TYR A 103 -19.57 -1.59 3.67
N LYS A 104 -18.86 -0.77 4.44
CA LYS A 104 -18.16 0.39 3.91
C LYS A 104 -16.73 0.42 4.41
N LEU A 105 -15.87 1.03 3.61
CA LEU A 105 -14.49 1.26 3.98
C LEU A 105 -14.38 2.69 4.50
N ARG A 106 -14.00 2.82 5.77
CA ARG A 106 -13.92 4.12 6.43
C ARG A 106 -12.52 4.39 6.93
N PHE A 107 -12.12 5.64 6.82
CA PHE A 107 -10.85 6.07 7.36
C PHE A 107 -10.82 5.85 8.87
N PHE A 108 -9.71 5.32 9.36
CA PHE A 108 -9.53 5.03 10.78
C PHE A 108 -8.44 5.90 11.40
N SER A 109 -7.23 5.88 10.84
CA SER A 109 -6.12 6.65 11.40
C SER A 109 -4.99 6.80 10.38
N THR A 110 -4.11 7.73 10.68
CA THR A 110 -2.88 7.91 9.92
C THR A 110 -1.73 8.13 10.88
N LYS A 111 -0.55 7.65 10.51
CA LYS A 111 0.66 7.86 11.29
C LYS A 111 1.86 7.77 10.35
N LEU A 112 3.01 8.20 10.83
CA LEU A 112 4.23 8.07 10.05
C LEU A 112 4.52 6.59 9.80
N ASN A 113 5.02 6.31 8.60
CA ASN A 113 5.32 4.95 8.21
C ASN A 113 6.58 4.46 8.94
N THR A 114 6.37 3.69 9.98
CA THR A 114 7.46 3.19 10.81
C THR A 114 8.22 2.05 10.17
N SER A 115 7.73 1.53 9.06
CA SER A 115 8.45 0.47 8.36
C SER A 115 9.64 1.00 7.58
N THR A 116 9.83 2.31 7.53
CA THR A 116 10.95 2.93 6.83
C THR A 116 12.20 2.83 7.69
N PRO A 117 13.27 2.22 7.20
CA PRO A 117 14.47 2.06 8.02
C PRO A 117 15.16 3.36 8.40
N VAL A 118 14.90 4.41 7.68
CA VAL A 118 15.52 5.71 7.94
C VAL A 118 15.15 6.25 9.31
N ALA A 119 14.01 5.88 9.82
CA ALA A 119 13.55 6.35 11.12
C ALA A 119 14.50 5.95 12.25
N SER A 120 15.36 5.03 12.00
CA SER A 120 16.27 4.53 13.01
C SER A 120 17.44 5.46 13.31
N THR A 121 17.63 6.45 12.53
CA THR A 121 18.77 7.36 12.75
C THR A 121 18.56 8.33 13.90
#